data_70e48875d6b44e4dec0ac09d9413bd91
#
_entry.id   70e48875d6b44e4dec0ac09d9413bd91
#
_cell.length_a   1.000
_cell.length_b   1.000
_cell.length_c   1.000
_cell.angle_alpha   90.00
_cell.angle_beta   90.00
_cell.angle_gamma   90.00
#
_symmetry.space_group_name_H-M   'P 1'
#
loop_
_entity.id
_entity.type
_entity.pdbx_description
1 polymer ?
#
loop_
_entity_poly.entity_id
_entity_poly.type
_entity_poly.pdbx_seq_one_letter_code
_entity_poly.pdbx_strand_id
1 'polypeptide(L)'
;MRKSLFGYGGTTRAIAKSGGWDIYDDKFDEICSDENSKNNEKFRTDEFGNRLLNPREFNPQNSELEIPSPGFPPRHKLVQKAQNLISEYDYFSDFTGQKIWISGTNGKTTTTKMTQFLLEKFGAQMGANVGIPVANLDKSASIWILETSSFTIHYTKCATPEIYALLPITPDHLSWHGSFQEYENAKLKPFFMMKNGIAFAPKCYENRLKDCAAKIYFYENEIDLAKICGVNLGEISFKTPFLLDAVLALCIAKMAVGVADVELLNRFVIEANKLEEIRDKFGRLWVNDTKATNIDATICALRRYKGHKIHLILGGDDKGVDLSPVFEKLQNMDAKIYAIGINTQKIADMSVKFGINCEKCEFLDVAVEKISQNFHTNLDEVALLSPACASLDQFKSYAQRGDKFKEYIARLNLNCDLN
;
A
#
# COMPACT_ATOMS: atom_id res chain seq x y z
N MET A 1 -21.19 1.03 30.18
CA MET A 1 -21.15 1.01 28.70
C MET A 1 -20.05 0.05 28.26
N ARG A 2 -20.15 -0.55 27.09
CA ARG A 2 -19.08 -1.39 26.51
C ARG A 2 -18.40 -0.63 25.37
N LYS A 3 -17.17 -0.99 25.03
CA LYS A 3 -16.46 -0.47 23.85
C LYS A 3 -16.97 -1.16 22.61
N SER A 4 -17.00 -0.48 21.48
CA SER A 4 -17.53 -0.99 20.22
C SER A 4 -16.47 -1.07 19.12
N LEU A 5 -16.53 -2.13 18.32
CA LEU A 5 -15.75 -2.29 17.10
C LEU A 5 -16.68 -2.31 15.88
N PHE A 6 -16.34 -1.57 14.84
CA PHE A 6 -17.07 -1.58 13.58
C PHE A 6 -16.30 -2.36 12.51
N GLY A 7 -16.89 -3.45 12.04
CA GLY A 7 -16.29 -4.45 11.18
C GLY A 7 -15.41 -5.45 11.94
N TYR A 8 -15.28 -6.64 11.38
CA TYR A 8 -14.49 -7.74 11.95
C TYR A 8 -13.36 -8.13 11.01
N GLY A 9 -12.54 -7.15 10.66
CA GLY A 9 -11.34 -7.28 9.83
C GLY A 9 -10.06 -7.54 10.63
N GLY A 10 -8.90 -7.50 9.97
CA GLY A 10 -7.61 -7.80 10.61
C GLY A 10 -7.32 -6.95 11.85
N THR A 11 -7.45 -5.64 11.74
CA THR A 11 -7.24 -4.68 12.83
C THR A 11 -8.19 -4.92 14.01
N THR A 12 -9.48 -4.93 13.76
CA THR A 12 -10.50 -5.06 14.80
C THR A 12 -10.53 -6.44 15.44
N ARG A 13 -10.23 -7.51 14.69
CA ARG A 13 -10.04 -8.86 15.26
C ARG A 13 -8.86 -8.91 16.22
N ALA A 14 -7.77 -8.22 15.91
CA ALA A 14 -6.62 -8.17 16.80
C ALA A 14 -6.96 -7.46 18.12
N ILE A 15 -7.69 -6.33 18.05
CA ILE A 15 -8.18 -5.61 19.24
C ILE A 15 -9.17 -6.47 20.02
N ALA A 16 -10.09 -7.17 19.36
CA ALA A 16 -11.12 -8.00 19.96
C ALA A 16 -10.56 -9.11 20.86
N LYS A 17 -9.33 -9.56 20.65
CA LYS A 17 -8.68 -10.57 21.52
C LYS A 17 -8.55 -10.14 22.99
N SER A 18 -8.60 -8.84 23.27
CA SER A 18 -8.64 -8.33 24.65
C SER A 18 -9.96 -8.59 25.38
N GLY A 19 -11.00 -9.02 24.66
CA GLY A 19 -12.31 -9.34 25.18
C GLY A 19 -13.16 -8.14 25.58
N GLY A 20 -14.44 -8.42 25.83
CA GLY A 20 -15.37 -7.43 26.38
C GLY A 20 -15.90 -6.40 25.39
N TRP A 21 -15.76 -6.59 24.10
CA TRP A 21 -16.24 -5.70 23.04
C TRP A 21 -17.64 -6.03 22.53
N ASP A 22 -18.31 -5.03 22.01
CA ASP A 22 -19.45 -5.16 21.13
C ASP A 22 -18.98 -4.99 19.68
N ILE A 23 -19.12 -6.02 18.85
CA ILE A 23 -18.59 -6.06 17.49
C ILE A 23 -19.74 -6.03 16.49
N TYR A 24 -19.79 -5.01 15.66
CA TYR A 24 -20.83 -4.79 14.66
C TYR A 24 -20.28 -5.03 13.25
N ASP A 25 -20.79 -6.06 12.56
CA ASP A 25 -20.40 -6.39 11.18
C ASP A 25 -21.62 -6.94 10.42
N ASP A 26 -21.77 -6.55 9.14
CA ASP A 26 -22.86 -7.02 8.28
C ASP A 26 -22.88 -8.55 8.11
N LYS A 27 -21.72 -9.21 8.30
CA LYS A 27 -21.61 -10.68 8.30
C LYS A 27 -22.40 -11.36 9.42
N PHE A 28 -22.85 -10.61 10.40
CA PHE A 28 -23.62 -11.13 11.53
C PHE A 28 -25.14 -11.06 11.30
N ASP A 29 -25.60 -10.59 10.14
CA ASP A 29 -27.03 -10.59 9.77
C ASP A 29 -27.64 -12.00 9.73
N GLU A 30 -26.88 -13.00 9.25
CA GLU A 30 -27.33 -14.40 9.18
C GLU A 30 -27.38 -15.09 10.55
N ILE A 31 -26.69 -14.53 11.54
CA ILE A 31 -26.52 -15.12 12.87
C ILE A 31 -27.79 -14.95 13.73
N CYS A 32 -28.58 -13.91 13.49
CA CYS A 32 -29.75 -13.58 14.26
C CYS A 32 -31.03 -14.27 13.76
N SER A 33 -30.97 -15.04 12.67
CA SER A 33 -32.14 -15.72 12.06
C SER A 33 -32.37 -17.17 12.52
N ASP A 34 -31.48 -17.73 13.36
CA ASP A 34 -31.73 -19.07 13.93
C ASP A 34 -32.86 -19.05 14.94
N GLU A 35 -34.05 -19.47 14.52
CA GLU A 35 -35.27 -19.61 15.31
C GLU A 35 -35.15 -20.54 16.53
N ASN A 36 -33.99 -21.16 16.74
CA ASN A 36 -33.72 -22.10 17.85
C ASN A 36 -33.00 -21.51 19.06
N SER A 37 -32.72 -20.20 19.10
CA SER A 37 -32.18 -19.58 20.32
C SER A 37 -33.24 -19.48 21.39
N LYS A 38 -33.16 -20.35 22.38
CA LYS A 38 -34.09 -20.43 23.55
C LYS A 38 -34.10 -19.18 24.46
N ASN A 39 -33.18 -18.25 24.21
CA ASN A 39 -33.13 -16.95 24.90
C ASN A 39 -33.19 -15.87 23.83
N ASN A 40 -34.10 -14.92 23.92
CA ASN A 40 -34.27 -13.74 23.07
C ASN A 40 -32.96 -12.86 22.94
N GLU A 41 -31.81 -13.47 22.88
CA GLU A 41 -30.50 -12.79 22.77
C GLU A 41 -30.23 -12.40 21.32
N LYS A 42 -30.11 -11.11 21.08
CA LYS A 42 -29.84 -10.50 19.78
C LYS A 42 -28.35 -10.56 19.37
N PHE A 43 -27.55 -11.39 20.03
CA PHE A 43 -26.12 -11.50 19.81
C PHE A 43 -25.60 -12.92 20.09
N ARG A 44 -24.45 -13.26 19.47
CA ARG A 44 -23.62 -14.41 19.87
C ARG A 44 -22.41 -13.89 20.63
N THR A 45 -21.86 -14.72 21.51
CA THR A 45 -20.62 -14.42 22.23
C THR A 45 -19.49 -15.26 21.62
N ASP A 46 -18.35 -14.62 21.31
CA ASP A 46 -17.14 -15.34 20.88
C ASP A 46 -16.33 -15.87 22.07
N GLU A 47 -15.22 -16.57 21.78
CA GLU A 47 -14.32 -17.16 22.76
C GLU A 47 -13.64 -16.16 23.72
N PHE A 48 -13.62 -14.87 23.36
CA PHE A 48 -13.05 -13.78 24.15
C PHE A 48 -14.11 -13.02 24.97
N GLY A 49 -15.38 -13.44 24.94
CA GLY A 49 -16.50 -12.76 25.61
C GLY A 49 -16.97 -11.49 24.92
N ASN A 50 -16.67 -11.33 23.62
CA ASN A 50 -17.22 -10.26 22.81
C ASN A 50 -18.61 -10.60 22.34
N ARG A 51 -19.48 -9.58 22.19
CA ARG A 51 -20.80 -9.77 21.59
C ARG A 51 -20.72 -9.46 20.08
N LEU A 52 -21.17 -10.40 19.26
CA LEU A 52 -21.26 -10.27 17.81
C LEU A 52 -22.67 -9.81 17.46
N LEU A 53 -22.79 -8.64 16.88
CA LEU A 53 -24.06 -7.90 16.73
C LEU A 53 -24.28 -7.45 15.28
N ASN A 54 -25.55 -7.46 14.88
CA ASN A 54 -25.96 -6.81 13.64
C ASN A 54 -25.73 -5.29 13.75
N PRO A 55 -25.26 -4.61 12.69
CA PRO A 55 -25.09 -3.15 12.65
C PRO A 55 -26.38 -2.35 13.02
N ARG A 56 -27.56 -2.92 12.81
CA ARG A 56 -28.86 -2.29 13.15
C ARG A 56 -29.04 -2.14 14.64
N GLU A 57 -28.42 -3.00 15.46
CA GLU A 57 -28.50 -3.00 16.91
C GLU A 57 -27.60 -1.92 17.56
N PHE A 58 -26.78 -1.21 16.77
CA PHE A 58 -25.89 -0.19 17.31
C PHE A 58 -26.65 1.01 17.85
N ASN A 59 -26.44 1.27 19.14
CA ASN A 59 -26.93 2.46 19.83
C ASN A 59 -25.76 3.20 20.47
N PRO A 60 -25.41 4.43 20.02
CA PRO A 60 -24.27 5.18 20.51
C PRO A 60 -24.34 5.50 22.01
N GLN A 61 -25.56 5.58 22.60
CA GLN A 61 -25.73 5.83 24.02
C GLN A 61 -25.24 4.67 24.90
N ASN A 62 -25.07 3.48 24.33
CA ASN A 62 -24.63 2.28 25.04
C ASN A 62 -23.12 2.02 24.79
N SER A 63 -22.46 2.85 23.95
CA SER A 63 -21.04 2.71 23.58
C SER A 63 -20.20 3.73 24.35
N GLU A 64 -19.10 3.26 24.94
CA GLU A 64 -18.09 4.11 25.58
C GLU A 64 -17.17 4.78 24.56
N LEU A 65 -16.75 4.01 23.57
CA LEU A 65 -15.94 4.45 22.42
C LEU A 65 -16.14 3.50 21.24
N GLU A 66 -15.87 3.98 20.04
CA GLU A 66 -15.98 3.21 18.81
C GLU A 66 -14.66 3.22 18.04
N ILE A 67 -14.22 2.03 17.59
CA ILE A 67 -13.05 1.87 16.71
C ILE A 67 -13.51 1.21 15.41
N PRO A 68 -13.46 1.91 14.28
CA PRO A 68 -13.79 1.33 12.99
C PRO A 68 -12.63 0.53 12.43
N SER A 69 -12.94 -0.56 11.72
CA SER A 69 -11.99 -1.12 10.77
C SER A 69 -11.63 -0.05 9.73
N PRO A 70 -10.34 0.12 9.36
CA PRO A 70 -9.93 1.17 8.40
C PRO A 70 -10.70 1.13 7.07
N GLY A 71 -11.22 -0.04 6.68
CA GLY A 71 -12.03 -0.19 5.46
C GLY A 71 -13.40 0.49 5.49
N PHE A 72 -13.92 0.87 6.66
CA PHE A 72 -15.23 1.56 6.76
C PHE A 72 -15.08 3.01 6.30
N PRO A 73 -15.80 3.42 5.23
CA PRO A 73 -15.74 4.81 4.77
C PRO A 73 -16.52 5.73 5.70
N PRO A 74 -16.21 7.05 5.73
CA PRO A 74 -16.90 8.03 6.59
C PRO A 74 -18.43 8.07 6.41
N ARG A 75 -18.92 7.72 5.21
CA ARG A 75 -20.35 7.65 4.90
C ARG A 75 -21.06 6.39 5.41
N HIS A 76 -20.32 5.45 6.00
CA HIS A 76 -20.94 4.25 6.55
C HIS A 76 -21.87 4.59 7.73
N LYS A 77 -23.04 3.96 7.78
CA LYS A 77 -24.10 4.28 8.78
C LYS A 77 -23.64 4.16 10.24
N LEU A 78 -22.79 3.17 10.55
CA LEU A 78 -22.21 3.02 11.90
C LEU A 78 -21.30 4.20 12.24
N VAL A 79 -20.44 4.61 11.31
CA VAL A 79 -19.51 5.73 11.49
C VAL A 79 -20.28 7.04 11.71
N GLN A 80 -21.33 7.28 10.91
CA GLN A 80 -22.17 8.48 11.04
C GLN A 80 -22.94 8.55 12.37
N LYS A 81 -23.30 7.40 12.95
CA LYS A 81 -24.00 7.33 14.25
C LYS A 81 -23.06 7.40 15.46
N ALA A 82 -21.77 7.12 15.27
CA ALA A 82 -20.78 7.07 16.34
C ALA A 82 -20.60 8.44 17.00
N GLN A 83 -20.41 8.47 18.33
CA GLN A 83 -20.20 9.70 19.11
C GLN A 83 -18.77 9.84 19.59
N ASN A 84 -18.10 8.72 19.91
CA ASN A 84 -16.74 8.68 20.44
C ASN A 84 -15.82 7.86 19.53
N LEU A 85 -15.92 8.10 18.20
CA LEU A 85 -15.12 7.39 17.21
C LEU A 85 -13.65 7.78 17.33
N ILE A 86 -12.77 6.79 17.46
CA ILE A 86 -11.31 6.95 17.51
C ILE A 86 -10.63 5.93 16.60
N SER A 87 -9.37 6.15 16.27
CA SER A 87 -8.56 5.16 15.55
C SER A 87 -7.93 4.13 16.50
N GLU A 88 -7.39 3.04 15.93
CA GLU A 88 -6.53 2.12 16.68
C GLU A 88 -5.29 2.84 17.24
N TYR A 89 -4.77 3.88 16.55
CA TYR A 89 -3.62 4.65 17.02
C TYR A 89 -3.95 5.45 18.26
N ASP A 90 -5.14 6.04 18.35
CA ASP A 90 -5.61 6.71 19.56
C ASP A 90 -5.79 5.72 20.71
N TYR A 91 -6.32 4.52 20.41
CA TYR A 91 -6.55 3.49 21.42
C TYR A 91 -5.25 2.94 22.02
N PHE A 92 -4.17 2.88 21.24
CA PHE A 92 -2.83 2.46 21.67
C PHE A 92 -1.86 3.63 21.88
N SER A 93 -2.37 4.84 22.12
CA SER A 93 -1.55 6.03 22.33
C SER A 93 -0.74 6.00 23.64
N ASP A 94 -1.05 5.07 24.54
CA ASP A 94 -0.31 4.81 25.79
C ASP A 94 1.09 4.19 25.59
N PHE A 95 1.45 3.78 24.38
CA PHE A 95 2.78 3.30 24.07
C PHE A 95 3.82 4.40 24.32
N THR A 96 4.80 4.08 25.17
CA THR A 96 5.81 5.06 25.66
C THR A 96 7.08 5.10 24.82
N GLY A 97 7.31 4.13 23.94
CA GLY A 97 8.42 4.13 22.99
C GLY A 97 8.25 5.16 21.87
N GLN A 98 9.29 5.29 21.05
CA GLN A 98 9.24 6.18 19.89
C GLN A 98 8.29 5.65 18.81
N LYS A 99 7.41 6.50 18.28
CA LYS A 99 6.49 6.18 17.19
C LYS A 99 6.95 6.85 15.90
N ILE A 100 7.17 6.02 14.89
CA ILE A 100 7.53 6.46 13.53
C ILE A 100 6.35 6.10 12.62
N TRP A 101 5.74 7.08 11.97
CA TRP A 101 4.68 6.84 11.01
C TRP A 101 5.17 7.09 9.59
N ILE A 102 4.90 6.15 8.68
CA ILE A 102 5.29 6.23 7.28
C ILE A 102 4.04 6.17 6.42
N SER A 103 3.76 7.22 5.65
CA SER A 103 2.59 7.34 4.79
C SER A 103 2.97 7.80 3.37
N GLY A 104 2.01 7.84 2.48
CA GLY A 104 2.16 8.18 1.06
C GLY A 104 1.23 7.36 0.18
N THR A 105 1.25 7.55 -1.13
CA THR A 105 0.48 6.68 -2.03
C THR A 105 1.24 5.40 -2.32
N ASN A 106 2.44 5.50 -2.85
CA ASN A 106 3.33 4.37 -3.13
C ASN A 106 4.58 4.42 -2.24
N GLY A 107 5.35 3.33 -2.15
CA GLY A 107 6.60 3.25 -1.39
C GLY A 107 6.45 2.92 0.09
N LYS A 108 5.30 3.15 0.73
CA LYS A 108 5.09 2.95 2.18
C LYS A 108 5.68 1.64 2.73
N THR A 109 5.27 0.51 2.16
CA THR A 109 5.69 -0.82 2.63
C THR A 109 7.20 -1.01 2.49
N THR A 110 7.78 -0.55 1.39
CA THR A 110 9.23 -0.66 1.14
C THR A 110 9.99 0.19 2.14
N THR A 111 9.62 1.48 2.28
CA THR A 111 10.23 2.39 3.26
C THR A 111 10.09 1.85 4.69
N THR A 112 8.91 1.35 5.08
CA THR A 112 8.67 0.77 6.41
C THR A 112 9.57 -0.42 6.68
N LYS A 113 9.70 -1.34 5.71
CA LYS A 113 10.56 -2.53 5.85
C LYS A 113 12.04 -2.18 5.85
N MET A 114 12.49 -1.24 5.01
CA MET A 114 13.86 -0.73 5.03
C MET A 114 14.18 -0.05 6.36
N THR A 115 13.24 0.75 6.89
CA THR A 115 13.38 1.40 8.20
C THR A 115 13.44 0.36 9.31
N GLN A 116 12.58 -0.67 9.28
CA GLN A 116 12.64 -1.79 10.23
C GLN A 116 14.00 -2.49 10.17
N PHE A 117 14.48 -2.80 8.98
CA PHE A 117 15.76 -3.48 8.77
C PHE A 117 16.94 -2.69 9.36
N LEU A 118 16.92 -1.36 9.22
CA LEU A 118 17.93 -0.47 9.79
C LEU A 118 17.84 -0.36 11.32
N LEU A 119 16.63 -0.42 11.88
CA LEU A 119 16.37 -0.13 13.29
C LEU A 119 16.13 -1.38 14.15
N GLU A 120 16.14 -2.58 13.58
CA GLU A 120 15.87 -3.84 14.30
C GLU A 120 16.79 -4.03 15.49
N LYS A 121 18.08 -3.78 15.31
CA LYS A 121 19.11 -3.87 16.41
C LYS A 121 18.88 -2.87 17.55
N PHE A 122 18.02 -1.87 17.37
CA PHE A 122 17.64 -0.87 18.36
C PHE A 122 16.28 -1.17 19.01
N GLY A 123 15.76 -2.39 18.83
CA GLY A 123 14.50 -2.82 19.42
C GLY A 123 13.26 -2.26 18.70
N ALA A 124 13.38 -1.97 17.42
CA ALA A 124 12.25 -1.51 16.61
C ALA A 124 11.35 -2.68 16.19
N GLN A 125 10.05 -2.41 16.12
CA GLN A 125 9.04 -3.33 15.62
C GLN A 125 8.09 -2.61 14.65
N MET A 126 7.90 -3.19 13.46
CA MET A 126 6.98 -2.62 12.47
C MET A 126 5.59 -3.24 12.54
N GLY A 127 4.57 -2.47 12.16
CA GLY A 127 3.21 -2.97 12.09
C GLY A 127 2.21 -2.01 11.44
N ALA A 128 0.96 -2.18 11.80
CA ALA A 128 -0.24 -1.52 11.32
C ALA A 128 -0.69 -2.01 9.94
N ASN A 129 -0.63 -1.18 8.89
CA ASN A 129 -1.12 -1.53 7.55
C ASN A 129 -0.30 -2.65 6.87
N VAL A 130 0.90 -2.93 7.36
CA VAL A 130 1.77 -4.04 6.92
C VAL A 130 2.23 -4.86 8.11
N GLY A 131 2.28 -6.18 7.93
CA GLY A 131 2.78 -7.09 8.96
C GLY A 131 1.83 -7.29 10.13
N ILE A 132 2.22 -6.84 11.32
CA ILE A 132 1.53 -7.10 12.57
C ILE A 132 0.52 -5.98 12.88
N PRO A 133 -0.78 -6.28 13.17
CA PRO A 133 -1.71 -5.29 13.70
C PRO A 133 -1.18 -4.60 14.96
N VAL A 134 -1.47 -3.32 15.16
CA VAL A 134 -0.96 -2.55 16.31
C VAL A 134 -1.26 -3.23 17.64
N ALA A 135 -2.44 -3.84 17.77
CA ALA A 135 -2.85 -4.58 18.97
C ALA A 135 -1.94 -5.76 19.33
N ASN A 136 -1.16 -6.27 18.38
CA ASN A 136 -0.26 -7.42 18.58
C ASN A 136 1.21 -6.99 18.65
N LEU A 137 1.51 -5.70 18.56
CA LEU A 137 2.88 -5.20 18.73
C LEU A 137 3.31 -5.31 20.19
N ASP A 138 4.59 -5.59 20.38
CA ASP A 138 5.19 -5.64 21.72
C ASP A 138 5.24 -4.21 22.31
N LYS A 139 4.54 -4.01 23.42
CA LYS A 139 4.55 -2.75 24.16
C LYS A 139 5.88 -2.45 24.86
N SER A 140 6.78 -3.44 24.99
CA SER A 140 8.13 -3.26 25.51
C SER A 140 9.15 -2.87 24.43
N ALA A 141 8.78 -2.89 23.15
CA ALA A 141 9.64 -2.42 22.06
C ALA A 141 10.06 -0.96 22.26
N SER A 142 11.29 -0.62 21.87
CA SER A 142 11.78 0.76 22.00
C SER A 142 11.19 1.67 20.94
N ILE A 143 10.86 1.13 19.76
CA ILE A 143 10.39 1.89 18.60
C ILE A 143 9.26 1.12 17.90
N TRP A 144 8.16 1.80 17.62
CA TRP A 144 7.15 1.30 16.69
C TRP A 144 7.25 2.01 15.34
N ILE A 145 7.39 1.25 14.26
CA ILE A 145 7.40 1.74 12.88
C ILE A 145 6.07 1.34 12.25
N LEU A 146 5.18 2.31 12.10
CA LEU A 146 3.81 2.07 11.63
C LEU A 146 3.64 2.48 10.17
N GLU A 147 3.40 1.51 9.27
CA GLU A 147 2.90 1.83 7.94
C GLU A 147 1.50 2.40 8.06
N THR A 148 1.33 3.67 7.73
CA THR A 148 0.13 4.41 8.07
C THR A 148 -0.74 4.69 6.84
N SER A 149 -1.96 4.15 6.84
CA SER A 149 -2.95 4.37 5.79
C SER A 149 -3.64 5.72 5.96
N SER A 150 -4.14 6.29 4.86
CA SER A 150 -5.01 7.48 4.92
C SER A 150 -6.30 7.23 5.69
N PHE A 151 -6.78 5.98 5.70
CA PHE A 151 -7.98 5.55 6.41
C PHE A 151 -7.80 5.63 7.92
N THR A 152 -6.69 5.09 8.44
CA THR A 152 -6.37 5.16 9.88
C THR A 152 -6.16 6.60 10.31
N ILE A 153 -5.39 7.39 9.53
CA ILE A 153 -5.16 8.81 9.83
C ILE A 153 -6.47 9.61 9.87
N HIS A 154 -7.39 9.32 8.95
CA HIS A 154 -8.70 9.98 8.90
C HIS A 154 -9.41 9.92 10.26
N TYR A 155 -9.43 8.76 10.90
CA TYR A 155 -10.08 8.52 12.19
C TYR A 155 -9.23 8.90 13.40
N THR A 156 -7.93 9.12 13.25
CA THR A 156 -7.04 9.48 14.34
C THR A 156 -7.36 10.88 14.86
N LYS A 157 -7.54 11.05 16.18
CA LYS A 157 -7.90 12.32 16.83
C LYS A 157 -6.79 12.95 17.65
N CYS A 158 -6.02 12.13 18.38
CA CYS A 158 -5.05 12.64 19.35
C CYS A 158 -3.67 12.00 19.25
N ALA A 159 -3.56 10.77 18.75
CA ALA A 159 -2.28 10.11 18.60
C ALA A 159 -1.39 10.84 17.59
N THR A 160 -0.11 10.99 17.92
CA THR A 160 0.90 11.62 17.07
C THR A 160 2.19 10.82 17.09
N PRO A 161 2.96 10.79 15.98
CA PRO A 161 4.30 10.20 15.97
C PRO A 161 5.36 11.20 16.45
N GLU A 162 6.51 10.70 16.86
CA GLU A 162 7.74 11.48 17.05
C GLU A 162 8.44 11.75 15.72
N ILE A 163 8.29 10.82 14.73
CA ILE A 163 8.78 11.02 13.37
C ILE A 163 7.66 10.68 12.38
N TYR A 164 7.33 11.62 11.50
CA TYR A 164 6.37 11.41 10.41
C TYR A 164 7.07 11.52 9.05
N ALA A 165 7.04 10.46 8.25
CA ALA A 165 7.59 10.46 6.91
C ALA A 165 6.46 10.31 5.88
N LEU A 166 6.28 11.35 5.07
CA LEU A 166 5.30 11.38 4.00
C LEU A 166 5.99 11.22 2.65
N LEU A 167 5.74 10.11 1.98
CA LEU A 167 6.07 9.87 0.57
C LEU A 167 5.13 10.66 -0.36
N PRO A 168 5.47 10.82 -1.65
CA PRO A 168 4.60 11.51 -2.59
C PRO A 168 3.16 11.00 -2.58
N ILE A 169 2.21 11.94 -2.71
CA ILE A 169 0.78 11.66 -2.78
C ILE A 169 0.32 11.82 -4.23
N THR A 170 -0.39 10.83 -4.73
CA THR A 170 -1.03 10.82 -6.04
C THR A 170 -2.44 10.27 -5.91
N PRO A 171 -3.36 10.52 -6.85
CA PRO A 171 -4.76 10.11 -6.73
C PRO A 171 -4.91 8.60 -6.48
N ASP A 172 -5.55 8.26 -5.36
CA ASP A 172 -5.92 6.90 -4.99
C ASP A 172 -7.10 6.93 -3.99
N HIS A 173 -7.79 5.82 -3.83
CA HIS A 173 -8.87 5.66 -2.85
C HIS A 173 -9.98 6.73 -2.90
N LEU A 174 -10.25 7.32 -4.08
CA LEU A 174 -11.24 8.40 -4.24
C LEU A 174 -12.65 7.96 -3.85
N SER A 175 -12.99 6.69 -4.10
CA SER A 175 -14.28 6.11 -3.71
C SER A 175 -14.48 6.07 -2.19
N TRP A 176 -13.41 5.98 -1.40
CA TRP A 176 -13.46 5.98 0.06
C TRP A 176 -13.48 7.41 0.63
N HIS A 177 -12.58 8.28 0.15
CA HIS A 177 -12.42 9.66 0.65
C HIS A 177 -13.44 10.64 0.07
N GLY A 178 -14.01 10.33 -1.11
CA GLY A 178 -14.93 11.22 -1.83
C GLY A 178 -14.23 12.15 -2.82
N SER A 179 -13.00 12.58 -2.54
CA SER A 179 -12.18 13.42 -3.44
C SER A 179 -10.69 13.22 -3.20
N PHE A 180 -9.86 13.66 -4.16
CA PHE A 180 -8.41 13.70 -4.00
C PHE A 180 -8.00 14.64 -2.85
N GLN A 181 -8.67 15.79 -2.74
CA GLN A 181 -8.42 16.77 -1.68
C GLN A 181 -8.61 16.16 -0.28
N GLU A 182 -9.67 15.37 -0.07
CA GLU A 182 -9.91 14.70 1.23
C GLU A 182 -8.89 13.60 1.50
N TYR A 183 -8.47 12.86 0.47
CA TYR A 183 -7.38 11.89 0.59
C TYR A 183 -6.06 12.55 0.99
N GLU A 184 -5.72 13.68 0.35
CA GLU A 184 -4.54 14.47 0.64
C GLU A 184 -4.62 15.09 2.04
N ASN A 185 -5.75 15.71 2.41
CA ASN A 185 -6.00 16.26 3.74
C ASN A 185 -5.80 15.21 4.84
N ALA A 186 -6.30 14.00 4.63
CA ALA A 186 -6.09 12.91 5.57
C ALA A 186 -4.59 12.65 5.81
N LYS A 187 -3.77 12.57 4.74
CA LYS A 187 -2.33 12.32 4.86
C LYS A 187 -1.55 13.50 5.42
N LEU A 188 -2.02 14.73 5.25
CA LEU A 188 -1.38 15.92 5.83
C LEU A 188 -1.77 16.16 7.28
N LYS A 189 -2.85 15.56 7.77
CA LYS A 189 -3.36 15.75 9.13
C LYS A 189 -2.32 15.55 10.24
N PRO A 190 -1.41 14.55 10.23
CA PRO A 190 -0.42 14.38 11.29
C PRO A 190 0.48 15.58 11.49
N PHE A 191 0.85 16.32 10.43
CA PHE A 191 1.68 17.53 10.56
C PHE A 191 1.04 18.60 11.45
N PHE A 192 -0.28 18.78 11.33
CA PHE A 192 -1.04 19.74 12.11
C PHE A 192 -1.31 19.28 13.55
N MET A 193 -1.26 17.96 13.77
CA MET A 193 -1.47 17.38 15.10
C MET A 193 -0.19 17.34 15.94
N MET A 194 0.98 17.23 15.29
CA MET A 194 2.28 17.18 15.96
C MET A 194 2.62 18.52 16.60
N LYS A 195 2.80 18.54 17.92
CA LYS A 195 3.23 19.74 18.67
C LYS A 195 4.75 19.93 18.66
N ASN A 196 5.48 18.88 18.42
CA ASN A 196 6.94 18.77 18.30
C ASN A 196 7.26 17.54 17.43
N GLY A 197 8.54 17.18 17.33
CA GLY A 197 9.00 16.04 16.55
C GLY A 197 9.54 16.44 15.19
N ILE A 198 9.86 15.43 14.39
CA ILE A 198 10.52 15.58 13.10
C ILE A 198 9.60 15.03 12.01
N ALA A 199 9.55 15.72 10.88
CA ALA A 199 8.78 15.23 9.76
C ALA A 199 9.52 15.42 8.43
N PHE A 200 9.18 14.59 7.46
CA PHE A 200 9.62 14.67 6.08
C PHE A 200 8.40 14.82 5.17
N ALA A 201 8.42 15.77 4.26
CA ALA A 201 7.32 16.04 3.34
C ALA A 201 7.81 16.39 1.94
N PRO A 202 7.08 16.03 0.86
CA PRO A 202 7.32 16.58 -0.45
C PRO A 202 7.21 18.11 -0.44
N LYS A 203 8.14 18.79 -1.12
CA LYS A 203 8.25 20.26 -1.12
C LYS A 203 7.02 20.98 -1.66
N CYS A 204 6.23 20.32 -2.51
CA CYS A 204 4.95 20.87 -2.98
C CYS A 204 3.97 21.23 -1.84
N TYR A 205 4.17 20.69 -0.62
CA TYR A 205 3.35 20.98 0.56
C TYR A 205 3.92 22.06 1.47
N GLU A 206 5.08 22.64 1.17
CA GLU A 206 5.77 23.62 2.03
C GLU A 206 4.86 24.78 2.43
N ASN A 207 4.15 25.38 1.48
CA ASN A 207 3.24 26.49 1.76
C ASN A 207 2.05 26.09 2.65
N ARG A 208 1.58 24.84 2.57
CA ARG A 208 0.47 24.36 3.41
C ARG A 208 0.91 24.01 4.82
N LEU A 209 2.18 23.67 5.02
CA LEU A 209 2.72 23.15 6.27
C LEU A 209 3.62 24.15 7.02
N LYS A 210 3.79 25.37 6.52
CA LYS A 210 4.70 26.39 7.06
C LYS A 210 4.44 26.77 8.52
N ASP A 211 3.18 26.66 8.98
CA ASP A 211 2.77 27.04 10.33
C ASP A 211 2.67 25.84 11.28
N CYS A 212 3.13 24.65 10.86
CA CYS A 212 3.16 23.46 11.70
C CYS A 212 4.28 23.56 12.76
N ALA A 213 4.03 23.03 13.94
CA ALA A 213 4.97 23.09 15.05
C ALA A 213 6.13 22.08 14.97
N ALA A 214 5.96 21.00 14.21
CA ALA A 214 7.00 20.01 13.96
C ALA A 214 8.14 20.57 13.09
N LYS A 215 9.37 20.08 13.30
CA LYS A 215 10.48 20.38 12.40
C LYS A 215 10.34 19.58 11.11
N ILE A 216 9.97 20.26 10.02
CA ILE A 216 9.71 19.61 8.74
C ILE A 216 10.92 19.77 7.80
N TYR A 217 11.40 18.65 7.27
CA TYR A 217 12.38 18.61 6.19
C TYR A 217 11.65 18.40 4.87
N PHE A 218 11.67 19.41 4.00
CA PHE A 218 11.06 19.34 2.67
C PHE A 218 12.03 18.78 1.65
N TYR A 219 11.54 17.96 0.73
CA TYR A 219 12.33 17.35 -0.34
C TYR A 219 11.57 17.32 -1.67
N GLU A 220 12.26 17.46 -2.77
CA GLU A 220 11.72 17.25 -4.13
C GLU A 220 12.08 15.84 -4.66
N ASN A 221 13.25 15.34 -4.27
CA ASN A 221 13.80 14.07 -4.76
C ASN A 221 14.81 13.47 -3.76
N GLU A 222 15.43 12.36 -4.18
CA GLU A 222 16.43 11.62 -3.40
C GLU A 222 17.67 12.45 -3.05
N ILE A 223 18.04 13.42 -3.92
CA ILE A 223 19.23 14.26 -3.73
C ILE A 223 19.04 15.15 -2.50
N ASP A 224 17.85 15.71 -2.33
CA ASP A 224 17.55 16.56 -1.17
C ASP A 224 17.57 15.73 0.12
N LEU A 225 16.95 14.55 0.11
CA LEU A 225 16.98 13.64 1.26
C LEU A 225 18.43 13.20 1.58
N ALA A 226 19.24 12.90 0.58
CA ALA A 226 20.64 12.53 0.77
C ALA A 226 21.45 13.64 1.47
N LYS A 227 21.21 14.90 1.09
CA LYS A 227 21.81 16.08 1.78
C LYS A 227 21.35 16.17 3.23
N ILE A 228 20.04 15.98 3.50
CA ILE A 228 19.46 16.02 4.83
C ILE A 228 20.10 14.96 5.73
N CYS A 229 20.23 13.75 5.26
CA CYS A 229 20.83 12.67 6.05
C CYS A 229 22.36 12.54 5.91
N GLY A 230 22.99 13.31 5.00
CA GLY A 230 24.44 13.34 4.84
C GLY A 230 25.01 12.02 4.31
N VAL A 231 24.33 11.40 3.33
CA VAL A 231 24.75 10.17 2.66
C VAL A 231 25.10 10.44 1.21
N ASN A 232 26.00 9.63 0.64
CA ASN A 232 26.35 9.68 -0.77
C ASN A 232 25.46 8.74 -1.56
N LEU A 233 24.68 9.26 -2.53
CA LEU A 233 23.81 8.45 -3.38
C LEU A 233 24.56 7.40 -4.19
N GLY A 234 25.81 7.67 -4.56
CA GLY A 234 26.66 6.73 -5.30
C GLY A 234 27.00 5.45 -4.53
N GLU A 235 26.84 5.44 -3.21
CA GLU A 235 27.09 4.29 -2.35
C GLU A 235 25.84 3.43 -2.15
N ILE A 236 24.65 3.93 -2.57
CA ILE A 236 23.37 3.23 -2.40
C ILE A 236 23.09 2.35 -3.62
N SER A 237 22.91 1.05 -3.40
CA SER A 237 22.72 0.05 -4.48
C SER A 237 21.34 0.11 -5.14
N PHE A 238 20.36 0.77 -4.52
CA PHE A 238 18.99 0.84 -5.02
C PHE A 238 18.86 1.85 -6.16
N LYS A 239 18.00 1.52 -7.14
CA LYS A 239 17.64 2.39 -8.26
C LYS A 239 16.18 2.85 -8.12
N THR A 240 15.82 3.91 -8.84
CA THR A 240 14.41 4.36 -8.93
C THR A 240 13.47 3.20 -9.33
N PRO A 241 12.28 3.05 -8.67
CA PRO A 241 11.71 3.96 -7.66
C PRO A 241 12.21 3.74 -6.23
N PHE A 242 12.88 2.64 -5.94
CA PHE A 242 13.30 2.25 -4.58
C PHE A 242 14.39 3.13 -3.97
N LEU A 243 15.07 3.94 -4.78
CA LEU A 243 16.11 4.85 -4.28
C LEU A 243 15.51 5.91 -3.33
N LEU A 244 14.34 6.47 -3.66
CA LEU A 244 13.64 7.41 -2.77
C LEU A 244 13.27 6.75 -1.43
N ASP A 245 12.71 5.53 -1.48
CA ASP A 245 12.35 4.75 -0.30
C ASP A 245 13.57 4.49 0.60
N ALA A 246 14.70 4.12 -0.02
CA ALA A 246 15.96 3.81 0.63
C ALA A 246 16.55 5.03 1.36
N VAL A 247 16.62 6.16 0.66
CA VAL A 247 17.18 7.40 1.25
C VAL A 247 16.28 7.94 2.35
N LEU A 248 14.95 7.88 2.18
CA LEU A 248 14.01 8.28 3.23
C LEU A 248 14.13 7.38 4.47
N ALA A 249 14.30 6.06 4.29
CA ALA A 249 14.54 5.14 5.41
C ALA A 249 15.85 5.47 6.16
N LEU A 250 16.93 5.83 5.45
CA LEU A 250 18.19 6.30 6.06
C LEU A 250 17.99 7.61 6.84
N CYS A 251 17.22 8.55 6.29
CA CYS A 251 16.87 9.80 6.98
C CYS A 251 16.11 9.51 8.28
N ILE A 252 15.10 8.64 8.22
CA ILE A 252 14.32 8.24 9.40
C ILE A 252 15.25 7.60 10.44
N ALA A 253 16.08 6.64 10.05
CA ALA A 253 17.01 5.97 10.95
C ALA A 253 17.99 6.97 11.61
N LYS A 254 18.54 7.90 10.83
CA LYS A 254 19.42 8.96 11.36
C LYS A 254 18.71 9.83 12.38
N MET A 255 17.46 10.22 12.14
CA MET A 255 16.70 11.05 13.09
C MET A 255 16.28 10.26 14.33
N ALA A 256 16.02 8.96 14.20
CA ALA A 256 15.59 8.11 15.31
C ALA A 256 16.74 7.73 16.25
N VAL A 257 17.89 7.35 15.70
CA VAL A 257 19.02 6.75 16.46
C VAL A 257 20.38 7.37 16.14
N GLY A 258 20.44 8.42 15.34
CA GLY A 258 21.67 9.15 15.00
C GLY A 258 22.53 8.51 13.90
N VAL A 259 22.12 7.38 13.32
CA VAL A 259 22.93 6.61 12.35
C VAL A 259 22.16 6.39 11.03
N ALA A 260 22.83 6.66 9.90
CA ALA A 260 22.40 6.30 8.56
C ALA A 260 23.35 5.22 8.00
N ASP A 261 23.05 3.96 8.21
CA ASP A 261 23.87 2.81 7.88
C ASP A 261 23.61 2.36 6.43
N VAL A 262 24.34 2.94 5.46
CA VAL A 262 24.20 2.64 4.03
C VAL A 262 24.64 1.22 3.72
N GLU A 263 25.72 0.72 4.35
CA GLU A 263 26.21 -0.63 4.12
C GLU A 263 25.20 -1.68 4.56
N LEU A 264 24.57 -1.49 5.72
CA LEU A 264 23.49 -2.35 6.18
C LEU A 264 22.30 -2.29 5.23
N LEU A 265 21.87 -1.07 4.82
CA LEU A 265 20.74 -0.92 3.92
C LEU A 265 20.96 -1.63 2.57
N ASN A 266 22.17 -1.60 2.02
CA ASN A 266 22.50 -2.26 0.76
C ASN A 266 22.34 -3.80 0.80
N ARG A 267 22.22 -4.39 1.98
CA ARG A 267 21.91 -5.83 2.17
C ARG A 267 20.42 -6.12 2.17
N PHE A 268 19.57 -5.08 2.16
CA PHE A 268 18.12 -5.26 2.12
C PHE A 268 17.67 -5.81 0.76
N VAL A 269 16.82 -6.83 0.79
CA VAL A 269 16.26 -7.46 -0.42
C VAL A 269 14.84 -6.97 -0.65
N ILE A 270 14.59 -6.40 -1.83
CA ILE A 270 13.24 -6.00 -2.25
C ILE A 270 12.35 -7.25 -2.36
N GLU A 271 11.13 -7.13 -1.89
CA GLU A 271 10.15 -8.23 -1.96
C GLU A 271 9.83 -8.61 -3.41
N ALA A 272 9.49 -9.88 -3.60
CA ALA A 272 8.92 -10.36 -4.85
C ALA A 272 7.71 -9.55 -5.30
N ASN A 273 7.40 -9.59 -6.58
CA ASN A 273 6.28 -8.88 -7.21
C ASN A 273 6.41 -7.33 -7.28
N LYS A 274 7.60 -6.80 -7.03
CA LYS A 274 7.92 -5.36 -7.13
C LYS A 274 9.14 -5.19 -8.02
N LEU A 275 8.93 -4.96 -9.31
CA LEU A 275 10.01 -4.86 -10.30
C LEU A 275 11.02 -6.00 -10.19
N GLU A 276 10.52 -7.21 -9.91
CA GLU A 276 11.31 -8.43 -9.78
C GLU A 276 11.80 -8.86 -11.16
N GLU A 277 13.11 -8.73 -11.39
CA GLU A 277 13.76 -9.06 -12.67
C GLU A 277 14.01 -10.57 -12.77
N ILE A 278 13.55 -11.17 -13.86
CA ILE A 278 13.61 -12.60 -14.14
C ILE A 278 14.26 -12.75 -15.52
N ARG A 279 15.28 -13.60 -15.62
CA ARG A 279 15.84 -13.96 -16.91
C ARG A 279 15.40 -15.38 -17.27
N ASP A 280 14.87 -15.53 -18.48
CA ASP A 280 14.56 -16.85 -19.02
C ASP A 280 15.82 -17.54 -19.57
N LYS A 281 15.66 -18.76 -20.05
CA LYS A 281 16.80 -19.55 -20.62
C LYS A 281 17.47 -18.91 -21.84
N PHE A 282 16.78 -17.96 -22.49
CA PHE A 282 17.32 -17.21 -23.63
C PHE A 282 18.01 -15.90 -23.21
N GLY A 283 18.06 -15.60 -21.89
CA GLY A 283 18.61 -14.35 -21.35
C GLY A 283 17.68 -13.15 -21.47
N ARG A 284 16.43 -13.31 -21.94
CA ARG A 284 15.46 -12.21 -22.09
C ARG A 284 15.01 -11.72 -20.73
N LEU A 285 14.84 -10.39 -20.59
CA LEU A 285 14.47 -9.75 -19.34
C LEU A 285 12.95 -9.66 -19.19
N TRP A 286 12.41 -10.39 -18.26
CA TRP A 286 11.03 -10.31 -17.79
C TRP A 286 10.99 -9.61 -16.43
N VAL A 287 10.02 -8.75 -16.21
CA VAL A 287 9.89 -8.00 -14.97
C VAL A 287 8.51 -8.21 -14.37
N ASN A 288 8.47 -8.78 -13.18
CA ASN A 288 7.25 -8.99 -12.42
C ASN A 288 7.01 -7.81 -11.47
N ASP A 289 6.14 -6.91 -11.89
CA ASP A 289 5.69 -5.75 -11.11
C ASP A 289 4.17 -5.83 -10.88
N THR A 290 3.67 -7.03 -10.62
CA THR A 290 2.23 -7.30 -10.45
C THR A 290 1.61 -6.51 -9.28
N LYS A 291 2.42 -6.00 -8.34
CA LYS A 291 1.97 -5.13 -7.25
C LYS A 291 1.63 -3.71 -7.71
N ALA A 292 2.00 -3.30 -8.91
CA ALA A 292 1.58 -2.05 -9.55
C ALA A 292 0.08 -2.10 -9.91
N THR A 293 -0.77 -1.95 -8.93
CA THR A 293 -2.24 -1.99 -9.06
C THR A 293 -2.87 -0.61 -9.21
N ASN A 294 -2.05 0.40 -9.44
CA ASN A 294 -2.45 1.78 -9.73
C ASN A 294 -1.55 2.41 -10.82
N ILE A 295 -2.01 3.50 -11.38
CA ILE A 295 -1.41 4.22 -12.50
C ILE A 295 0.02 4.65 -12.21
N ASP A 296 0.26 5.27 -11.04
CA ASP A 296 1.57 5.80 -10.70
C ASP A 296 2.64 4.75 -10.57
N ALA A 297 2.32 3.61 -9.96
CA ALA A 297 3.25 2.50 -9.85
C ALA A 297 3.71 2.04 -11.26
N THR A 298 2.77 1.90 -12.19
CA THR A 298 3.07 1.56 -13.58
C THR A 298 3.89 2.65 -14.28
N ILE A 299 3.57 3.93 -14.09
CA ILE A 299 4.36 5.03 -14.64
C ILE A 299 5.79 5.02 -14.06
N CYS A 300 5.97 4.71 -12.79
CA CYS A 300 7.30 4.54 -12.19
C CYS A 300 8.08 3.38 -12.81
N ALA A 301 7.42 2.24 -13.04
CA ALA A 301 8.01 1.10 -13.74
C ALA A 301 8.44 1.48 -15.16
N LEU A 302 7.59 2.16 -15.92
CA LEU A 302 7.90 2.64 -17.26
C LEU A 302 9.11 3.60 -17.28
N ARG A 303 9.23 4.48 -16.29
CA ARG A 303 10.40 5.38 -16.16
C ARG A 303 11.71 4.62 -15.94
N ARG A 304 11.70 3.55 -15.15
CA ARG A 304 12.85 2.70 -14.88
C ARG A 304 13.42 2.06 -16.14
N TYR A 305 12.51 1.64 -17.05
CA TYR A 305 12.90 0.96 -18.30
C TYR A 305 12.83 1.89 -19.51
N LYS A 306 12.91 3.22 -19.30
CA LYS A 306 13.01 4.20 -20.39
C LYS A 306 14.26 3.93 -21.22
N GLY A 307 14.09 3.85 -22.54
CA GLY A 307 15.16 3.55 -23.51
C GLY A 307 15.18 2.10 -23.99
N HIS A 308 14.47 1.20 -23.29
CA HIS A 308 14.20 -0.15 -23.77
C HIS A 308 12.95 -0.19 -24.65
N LYS A 309 12.86 -1.17 -25.52
CA LYS A 309 11.58 -1.54 -26.14
C LYS A 309 10.75 -2.33 -25.10
N ILE A 310 9.57 -1.86 -24.79
CA ILE A 310 8.75 -2.37 -23.69
C ILE A 310 7.57 -3.19 -24.23
N HIS A 311 7.52 -4.46 -23.83
CA HIS A 311 6.33 -5.29 -23.95
C HIS A 311 5.53 -5.20 -22.65
N LEU A 312 4.54 -4.28 -22.61
CA LEU A 312 3.77 -3.99 -21.39
C LEU A 312 2.54 -4.87 -21.29
N ILE A 313 2.44 -5.67 -20.23
CA ILE A 313 1.20 -6.36 -19.85
C ILE A 313 0.40 -5.40 -18.96
N LEU A 314 -0.74 -4.93 -19.47
CA LEU A 314 -1.60 -3.91 -18.86
C LEU A 314 -3.02 -4.45 -18.72
N GLY A 315 -3.68 -4.19 -17.58
CA GLY A 315 -5.10 -4.48 -17.40
C GLY A 315 -5.46 -5.31 -16.17
N GLY A 316 -6.75 -5.56 -16.03
CA GLY A 316 -7.42 -6.13 -14.87
C GLY A 316 -8.66 -5.32 -14.49
N ASP A 317 -8.99 -5.20 -13.20
CA ASP A 317 -10.05 -4.32 -12.70
C ASP A 317 -9.47 -2.93 -12.40
N ASP A 318 -9.84 -1.93 -13.22
CA ASP A 318 -9.39 -0.55 -13.07
C ASP A 318 -10.20 0.26 -12.04
N LYS A 319 -11.24 -0.33 -11.45
CA LYS A 319 -12.11 0.31 -10.45
C LYS A 319 -12.68 1.66 -10.91
N GLY A 320 -12.86 1.83 -12.21
CA GLY A 320 -13.36 3.06 -12.82
C GLY A 320 -12.36 4.21 -12.90
N VAL A 321 -11.07 3.94 -12.68
CA VAL A 321 -10.01 4.96 -12.78
C VAL A 321 -9.68 5.24 -14.26
N ASP A 322 -9.37 6.50 -14.57
CA ASP A 322 -8.92 6.90 -15.91
C ASP A 322 -7.45 6.49 -16.14
N LEU A 323 -7.21 5.59 -17.09
CA LEU A 323 -5.89 5.11 -17.47
C LEU A 323 -5.12 6.07 -18.41
N SER A 324 -5.70 7.17 -18.87
CA SER A 324 -5.08 8.10 -19.81
C SER A 324 -3.64 8.50 -19.47
N PRO A 325 -3.26 8.75 -18.20
CA PRO A 325 -1.88 9.12 -17.87
C PRO A 325 -0.83 8.04 -18.21
N VAL A 326 -1.21 6.75 -18.19
CA VAL A 326 -0.32 5.66 -18.63
C VAL A 326 -0.09 5.77 -20.14
N PHE A 327 -1.15 6.01 -20.91
CA PHE A 327 -1.08 6.12 -22.36
C PHE A 327 -0.29 7.37 -22.79
N GLU A 328 -0.51 8.51 -22.15
CA GLU A 328 0.29 9.73 -22.37
C GLU A 328 1.78 9.50 -22.16
N LYS A 329 2.11 8.71 -21.13
CA LYS A 329 3.50 8.32 -20.86
C LYS A 329 4.08 7.44 -21.97
N LEU A 330 3.29 6.49 -22.48
CA LEU A 330 3.70 5.52 -23.50
C LEU A 330 3.91 6.16 -24.88
N GLN A 331 3.23 7.27 -25.20
CA GLN A 331 3.39 7.98 -26.49
C GLN A 331 4.85 8.38 -26.82
N ASN A 332 5.67 8.55 -25.77
CA ASN A 332 7.09 8.92 -25.89
C ASN A 332 8.04 7.75 -25.63
N MET A 333 7.55 6.52 -25.81
CA MET A 333 8.32 5.29 -25.52
C MET A 333 8.13 4.29 -26.66
N ASP A 334 9.15 3.48 -26.93
CA ASP A 334 8.98 2.31 -27.78
C ASP A 334 8.30 1.21 -26.98
N ALA A 335 6.97 1.10 -27.13
CA ALA A 335 6.17 0.19 -26.34
C ALA A 335 5.04 -0.46 -27.13
N LYS A 336 4.77 -1.73 -26.84
CA LYS A 336 3.59 -2.46 -27.27
C LYS A 336 2.82 -2.95 -26.04
N ILE A 337 1.51 -2.73 -26.01
CA ILE A 337 0.61 -3.18 -24.94
C ILE A 337 0.09 -4.59 -25.27
N TYR A 338 0.04 -5.44 -24.25
CA TYR A 338 -0.63 -6.74 -24.24
C TYR A 338 -1.73 -6.65 -23.19
N ALA A 339 -2.96 -6.40 -23.65
CA ALA A 339 -4.09 -6.10 -22.79
C ALA A 339 -4.71 -7.38 -22.20
N ILE A 340 -4.87 -7.40 -20.86
CA ILE A 340 -5.46 -8.50 -20.11
C ILE A 340 -6.62 -8.04 -19.22
N GLY A 341 -7.43 -9.00 -18.74
CA GLY A 341 -8.49 -8.74 -17.77
C GLY A 341 -9.77 -8.18 -18.37
N ILE A 342 -10.70 -7.84 -17.48
CA ILE A 342 -12.06 -7.39 -17.86
C ILE A 342 -12.06 -6.09 -18.65
N ASN A 343 -11.03 -5.26 -18.54
CA ASN A 343 -10.93 -3.98 -19.24
C ASN A 343 -10.11 -4.05 -20.55
N THR A 344 -9.82 -5.25 -21.08
CA THR A 344 -9.07 -5.47 -22.33
C THR A 344 -9.60 -4.63 -23.49
N GLN A 345 -10.92 -4.57 -23.69
CA GLN A 345 -11.50 -3.77 -24.77
C GLN A 345 -11.30 -2.27 -24.56
N LYS A 346 -11.49 -1.77 -23.34
CA LYS A 346 -11.23 -0.36 -22.98
C LYS A 346 -9.78 0.03 -23.27
N ILE A 347 -8.82 -0.82 -22.93
CA ILE A 347 -7.38 -0.60 -23.18
C ILE A 347 -7.11 -0.57 -24.70
N ALA A 348 -7.71 -1.48 -25.47
CA ALA A 348 -7.56 -1.49 -26.91
C ALA A 348 -8.11 -0.21 -27.57
N ASP A 349 -9.29 0.26 -27.16
CA ASP A 349 -9.89 1.49 -27.65
C ASP A 349 -9.04 2.73 -27.31
N MET A 350 -8.52 2.78 -26.09
CA MET A 350 -7.56 3.82 -25.68
C MET A 350 -6.28 3.76 -26.49
N SER A 351 -5.74 2.56 -26.75
CA SER A 351 -4.54 2.38 -27.57
C SER A 351 -4.69 2.97 -28.96
N VAL A 352 -5.84 2.76 -29.60
CA VAL A 352 -6.17 3.39 -30.89
C VAL A 352 -6.18 4.91 -30.77
N LYS A 353 -6.84 5.46 -29.74
CA LYS A 353 -6.92 6.91 -29.49
C LYS A 353 -5.54 7.56 -29.31
N PHE A 354 -4.62 6.88 -28.65
CA PHE A 354 -3.28 7.40 -28.33
C PHE A 354 -2.21 6.97 -29.34
N GLY A 355 -2.55 6.19 -30.39
CA GLY A 355 -1.65 5.74 -31.43
C GLY A 355 -0.60 4.72 -30.92
N ILE A 356 -0.95 3.89 -29.95
CA ILE A 356 -0.07 2.88 -29.33
C ILE A 356 -0.46 1.48 -29.85
N ASN A 357 0.53 0.68 -30.20
CA ASN A 357 0.30 -0.71 -30.60
C ASN A 357 -0.24 -1.51 -29.43
N CYS A 358 -1.37 -2.20 -29.63
CA CYS A 358 -2.01 -3.03 -28.61
C CYS A 358 -2.45 -4.37 -29.18
N GLU A 359 -2.23 -5.41 -28.40
CA GLU A 359 -2.73 -6.74 -28.68
C GLU A 359 -3.68 -7.19 -27.58
N LYS A 360 -4.91 -7.60 -27.95
CA LYS A 360 -5.88 -8.14 -27.02
C LYS A 360 -5.52 -9.58 -26.69
N CYS A 361 -5.18 -9.83 -25.43
CA CYS A 361 -4.80 -11.16 -24.95
C CYS A 361 -5.86 -11.74 -24.02
N GLU A 362 -6.61 -10.90 -23.30
CA GLU A 362 -7.62 -11.26 -22.31
C GLU A 362 -7.04 -11.98 -21.09
N PHE A 363 -6.13 -12.96 -21.28
CA PHE A 363 -5.52 -13.77 -20.23
C PHE A 363 -3.99 -13.58 -20.19
N LEU A 364 -3.42 -13.77 -18.99
CA LEU A 364 -2.00 -13.55 -18.73
C LEU A 364 -1.09 -14.54 -19.45
N ASP A 365 -1.47 -15.80 -19.54
CA ASP A 365 -0.72 -16.85 -20.26
C ASP A 365 -0.62 -16.54 -21.75
N VAL A 366 -1.73 -16.10 -22.36
CA VAL A 366 -1.77 -15.67 -23.77
C VAL A 366 -0.85 -14.47 -23.99
N ALA A 367 -0.83 -13.50 -23.05
CA ALA A 367 0.06 -12.35 -23.15
C ALA A 367 1.54 -12.77 -23.10
N VAL A 368 1.91 -13.66 -22.18
CA VAL A 368 3.28 -14.19 -22.06
C VAL A 368 3.69 -14.94 -23.30
N GLU A 369 2.83 -15.80 -23.86
CA GLU A 369 3.11 -16.54 -25.09
C GLU A 369 3.33 -15.60 -26.28
N LYS A 370 2.43 -14.64 -26.51
CA LYS A 370 2.53 -13.67 -27.60
C LYS A 370 3.75 -12.76 -27.47
N ILE A 371 4.11 -12.35 -26.25
CA ILE A 371 5.36 -11.63 -26.01
C ILE A 371 6.54 -12.50 -26.42
N SER A 372 6.57 -13.77 -25.99
CA SER A 372 7.71 -14.66 -26.26
C SER A 372 8.01 -14.86 -27.74
N GLN A 373 6.97 -14.81 -28.60
CA GLN A 373 7.07 -14.89 -30.05
C GLN A 373 7.65 -13.63 -30.70
N ASN A 374 7.55 -12.48 -30.03
CA ASN A 374 7.98 -11.18 -30.53
C ASN A 374 9.19 -10.61 -29.76
N PHE A 375 9.76 -11.34 -28.82
CA PHE A 375 10.83 -10.92 -27.93
C PHE A 375 12.19 -11.36 -28.48
N HIS A 376 13.06 -10.41 -28.82
CA HIS A 376 14.35 -10.68 -29.47
C HIS A 376 15.49 -10.60 -28.46
N THR A 377 16.32 -11.62 -28.40
CA THR A 377 17.43 -11.72 -27.43
C THR A 377 18.57 -10.73 -27.68
N ASN A 378 18.66 -10.20 -28.90
CA ASN A 378 19.76 -9.33 -29.35
C ASN A 378 19.43 -7.83 -29.23
N LEU A 379 18.22 -7.49 -28.74
CA LEU A 379 17.75 -6.12 -28.60
C LEU A 379 17.59 -5.77 -27.12
N ASP A 380 17.67 -4.49 -26.84
CA ASP A 380 17.44 -3.96 -25.51
C ASP A 380 15.93 -3.91 -25.22
N GLU A 381 15.33 -5.08 -25.02
CA GLU A 381 13.90 -5.27 -24.81
C GLU A 381 13.59 -5.74 -23.40
N VAL A 382 12.42 -5.36 -22.88
CA VAL A 382 11.89 -5.80 -21.58
C VAL A 382 10.43 -6.20 -21.67
N ALA A 383 10.05 -7.35 -21.10
CA ALA A 383 8.68 -7.75 -20.90
C ALA A 383 8.25 -7.39 -19.48
N LEU A 384 7.33 -6.44 -19.35
CA LEU A 384 6.96 -5.81 -18.08
C LEU A 384 5.51 -6.13 -17.72
N LEU A 385 5.30 -6.94 -16.67
CA LEU A 385 3.99 -7.08 -16.02
C LEU A 385 3.82 -5.94 -15.01
N SER A 386 3.27 -4.80 -15.43
CA SER A 386 2.94 -3.67 -14.54
C SER A 386 1.53 -3.16 -14.89
N PRO A 387 0.50 -3.81 -14.34
CA PRO A 387 -0.84 -3.85 -14.92
C PRO A 387 -1.68 -2.60 -14.66
N ALA A 388 -1.28 -1.67 -13.82
CA ALA A 388 -2.04 -0.48 -13.38
C ALA A 388 -3.40 -0.76 -12.74
N CYS A 389 -3.84 -2.01 -12.73
CA CYS A 389 -5.17 -2.47 -12.34
C CYS A 389 -5.10 -3.55 -11.27
N ALA A 390 -6.16 -3.68 -10.47
CA ALA A 390 -6.31 -4.79 -9.54
C ALA A 390 -6.42 -6.13 -10.30
N SER A 391 -6.16 -7.23 -9.59
CA SER A 391 -6.10 -8.58 -10.17
C SER A 391 -7.33 -9.43 -9.88
N LEU A 392 -8.30 -8.89 -9.12
CA LEU A 392 -9.39 -9.67 -8.52
C LEU A 392 -10.45 -10.15 -9.54
N ASP A 393 -10.36 -9.67 -10.77
CA ASP A 393 -11.16 -10.13 -11.90
C ASP A 393 -10.78 -11.55 -12.37
N GLN A 394 -9.50 -11.92 -12.31
CA GLN A 394 -8.99 -13.22 -12.79
C GLN A 394 -8.19 -13.99 -11.73
N PHE A 395 -7.75 -13.35 -10.65
CA PHE A 395 -6.88 -13.93 -9.62
C PHE A 395 -7.39 -13.62 -8.21
N LYS A 396 -7.06 -14.48 -7.25
CA LYS A 396 -7.39 -14.26 -5.83
C LYS A 396 -6.62 -13.09 -5.21
N SER A 397 -5.46 -12.73 -5.79
CA SER A 397 -4.60 -11.65 -5.32
C SER A 397 -3.59 -11.25 -6.39
N TYR A 398 -2.95 -10.06 -6.23
CA TYR A 398 -1.84 -9.67 -7.09
C TYR A 398 -0.64 -10.65 -6.97
N ALA A 399 -0.42 -11.24 -5.79
CA ALA A 399 0.65 -12.22 -5.60
C ALA A 399 0.41 -13.46 -6.46
N GLN A 400 -0.82 -14.00 -6.49
CA GLN A 400 -1.17 -15.12 -7.36
C GLN A 400 -0.96 -14.78 -8.86
N ARG A 401 -1.30 -13.56 -9.28
CA ARG A 401 -1.02 -13.10 -10.66
C ARG A 401 0.48 -13.12 -10.95
N GLY A 402 1.31 -12.65 -10.00
CA GLY A 402 2.77 -12.68 -10.13
C GLY A 402 3.36 -14.09 -10.14
N ASP A 403 2.85 -14.99 -9.30
CA ASP A 403 3.30 -16.39 -9.28
C ASP A 403 2.94 -17.10 -10.59
N LYS A 404 1.74 -16.85 -11.14
CA LYS A 404 1.33 -17.35 -12.44
C LYS A 404 2.19 -16.80 -13.58
N PHE A 405 2.56 -15.52 -13.52
CA PHE A 405 3.49 -14.93 -14.50
C PHE A 405 4.84 -15.67 -14.51
N LYS A 406 5.42 -15.92 -13.34
CA LYS A 406 6.67 -16.72 -13.21
C LYS A 406 6.51 -18.14 -13.74
N GLU A 407 5.38 -18.79 -13.42
CA GLU A 407 5.07 -20.13 -13.92
C GLU A 407 4.99 -20.16 -15.46
N TYR A 408 4.32 -19.19 -16.08
CA TYR A 408 4.20 -19.14 -17.55
C TYR A 408 5.54 -18.88 -18.23
N ILE A 409 6.40 -18.01 -17.68
CA ILE A 409 7.77 -17.83 -18.17
C ILE A 409 8.57 -19.14 -18.08
N ALA A 410 8.46 -19.87 -16.97
CA ALA A 410 9.14 -21.15 -16.78
C ALA A 410 8.69 -22.20 -17.80
N ARG A 411 7.40 -22.23 -18.17
CA ARG A 411 6.87 -23.13 -19.20
C ARG A 411 7.46 -22.84 -20.60
N LEU A 412 7.73 -21.58 -20.95
CA LEU A 412 8.40 -21.24 -22.21
C LEU A 412 9.78 -21.92 -22.30
N ASN A 413 10.42 -22.15 -21.16
CA ASN A 413 11.72 -22.83 -21.11
C ASN A 413 11.60 -24.33 -21.38
N LEU A 414 10.47 -24.98 -21.14
CA LEU A 414 10.26 -26.40 -21.33
C LEU A 414 9.82 -26.75 -22.78
N ASN A 415 9.01 -25.90 -23.40
CA ASN A 415 8.42 -26.18 -24.72
C ASN A 415 9.42 -26.10 -25.88
N CYS A 416 10.64 -25.64 -25.70
CA CYS A 416 11.66 -25.56 -26.75
C CYS A 416 12.59 -26.78 -26.79
N ASP A 417 12.50 -27.70 -25.85
CA ASP A 417 13.29 -28.92 -25.84
C ASP A 417 12.58 -30.09 -26.58
N LEU A 418 11.40 -29.80 -27.17
CA LEU A 418 10.55 -30.79 -27.89
C LEU A 418 10.45 -30.54 -29.41
N ASN A 419 11.20 -29.57 -29.99
CA ASN A 419 11.23 -29.30 -31.43
C ASN A 419 12.64 -29.46 -32.02
#